data_05b94f25232fa78328edf490f01d3549
#
_entry.id   05b94f25232fa78328edf490f01d3549
#
_cell.length_a   1.000
_cell.length_b   1.000
_cell.length_c   1.000
_cell.angle_alpha   90.00
_cell.angle_beta   90.00
_cell.angle_gamma   90.00
#
_symmetry.space_group_name_H-M   'P 1'
#
loop_
_entity.id
_entity.type
_entity.pdbx_description
1 polymer ?
#
loop_
_entity_poly.entity_id
_entity_poly.type
_entity_poly.pdbx_seq_one_letter_code
_entity_poly.pdbx_strand_id
1 'polypeptide(L)'
;MPSCQFAGGPAPEGTVPAPAETSPALAAALYVVATPIGNLEDISSRAARTLRAAAWIAAEDTRSSRPLLQSLGIGHARCLALHAHNEESQAERVLDRIRGGESVALITDAGTPGISDPGALLVAAAHAAGITVVPVPGASASTTLLSTAGLPGGRYFFEGFLPTRTRLRQERLQALAASGQAFMLFEA
;
A
#
# COMPACT_ATOMS: atom_id res chain seq x y z
N MET A 1 -34.92 11.07 26.13
CA MET A 1 -33.48 10.76 25.90
C MET A 1 -33.17 9.56 26.76
N PRO A 2 -33.01 8.34 26.23
CA PRO A 2 -32.59 7.19 27.04
C PRO A 2 -31.07 7.21 27.20
N SER A 3 -30.61 7.18 28.45
CA SER A 3 -29.21 7.09 28.84
C SER A 3 -28.69 5.67 28.58
N CYS A 4 -27.71 5.53 27.70
CA CYS A 4 -26.96 4.28 27.53
C CYS A 4 -26.00 4.10 28.72
N GLN A 5 -26.32 3.17 29.63
CA GLN A 5 -25.37 2.74 30.67
C GLN A 5 -24.56 1.55 30.13
N PHE A 6 -23.25 1.74 29.95
CA PHE A 6 -22.30 0.66 29.72
C PHE A 6 -21.93 0.02 31.05
N ALA A 7 -22.35 -1.21 31.28
CA ALA A 7 -21.86 -2.04 32.38
C ALA A 7 -20.45 -2.55 32.00
N GLY A 8 -19.42 -2.03 32.67
CA GLY A 8 -18.05 -2.51 32.57
C GLY A 8 -17.87 -3.84 33.27
N GLY A 9 -17.78 -4.95 32.54
CA GLY A 9 -17.24 -6.20 33.03
C GLY A 9 -15.71 -6.20 32.93
N PRO A 10 -14.97 -6.98 33.78
CA PRO A 10 -13.52 -7.06 33.70
C PRO A 10 -13.10 -7.59 32.34
N ALA A 11 -12.09 -6.93 31.72
CA ALA A 11 -11.51 -7.35 30.47
C ALA A 11 -10.91 -8.76 30.62
N PRO A 12 -11.10 -9.66 29.66
CA PRO A 12 -10.41 -10.95 29.69
C PRO A 12 -8.90 -10.69 29.52
N GLU A 13 -8.10 -11.27 30.40
CA GLU A 13 -6.64 -11.29 30.29
C GLU A 13 -6.28 -11.98 28.97
N GLY A 14 -5.91 -11.16 27.98
CA GLY A 14 -5.50 -11.62 26.67
C GLY A 14 -4.15 -12.29 26.74
N THR A 15 -4.15 -13.62 26.73
CA THR A 15 -2.96 -14.40 26.44
C THR A 15 -2.51 -14.06 25.02
N VAL A 16 -1.37 -13.39 24.88
CA VAL A 16 -0.72 -13.17 23.59
C VAL A 16 -0.38 -14.54 23.02
N PRO A 17 -0.93 -14.96 21.86
CA PRO A 17 -0.58 -16.26 21.31
C PRO A 17 0.88 -16.24 20.86
N ALA A 18 1.61 -17.30 21.26
CA ALA A 18 2.99 -17.51 20.94
C ALA A 18 3.25 -17.51 19.42
N PRO A 19 4.43 -17.01 18.96
CA PRO A 19 4.79 -17.01 17.55
C PRO A 19 5.32 -18.38 17.15
N ALA A 20 4.48 -19.23 16.56
CA ALA A 20 4.94 -20.34 15.73
C ALA A 20 3.75 -21.02 15.02
N GLU A 21 3.17 -20.37 14.03
CA GLU A 21 2.58 -21.12 12.93
C GLU A 21 3.38 -20.74 11.68
N THR A 22 4.05 -21.73 11.11
CA THR A 22 4.64 -21.63 9.77
C THR A 22 3.47 -21.25 8.83
N SER A 23 3.38 -19.97 8.50
CA SER A 23 2.38 -19.53 7.52
C SER A 23 2.58 -20.34 6.26
N PRO A 24 1.50 -20.92 5.69
CA PRO A 24 1.61 -21.68 4.46
C PRO A 24 2.28 -20.82 3.39
N ALA A 25 3.16 -21.43 2.59
CA ALA A 25 3.83 -20.73 1.50
C ALA A 25 2.78 -20.07 0.59
N LEU A 26 3.03 -18.82 0.20
CA LEU A 26 2.15 -18.11 -0.73
C LEU A 26 2.25 -18.72 -2.13
N ALA A 27 1.14 -18.78 -2.82
CA ALA A 27 1.12 -19.15 -4.24
C ALA A 27 1.96 -18.17 -5.06
N ALA A 28 2.49 -18.64 -6.19
CA ALA A 28 3.19 -17.80 -7.15
C ALA A 28 2.25 -16.74 -7.73
N ALA A 29 2.42 -15.50 -7.31
CA ALA A 29 1.58 -14.36 -7.66
C ALA A 29 2.28 -13.04 -7.31
N LEU A 30 1.77 -11.94 -7.84
CA LEU A 30 2.11 -10.58 -7.42
C LEU A 30 1.12 -10.13 -6.33
N TYR A 31 1.61 -9.90 -5.13
CA TYR A 31 0.81 -9.39 -4.00
C TYR A 31 1.04 -7.88 -3.85
N VAL A 32 0.02 -7.08 -4.14
CA VAL A 32 0.07 -5.61 -3.97
C VAL A 32 -0.34 -5.28 -2.55
N VAL A 33 0.63 -4.94 -1.70
CA VAL A 33 0.45 -4.85 -0.25
C VAL A 33 0.50 -3.40 0.21
N ALA A 34 -0.61 -2.92 0.77
CA ALA A 34 -0.64 -1.59 1.39
C ALA A 34 0.19 -1.56 2.68
N THR A 35 0.97 -0.49 2.85
CA THR A 35 1.84 -0.22 3.99
C THR A 35 1.31 0.94 4.83
N PRO A 36 1.75 1.10 6.10
CA PRO A 36 1.35 2.21 6.94
C PRO A 36 1.67 3.59 6.35
N ILE A 37 0.86 4.59 6.68
CA ILE A 37 0.98 5.98 6.21
C ILE A 37 1.47 6.95 7.29
N GLY A 38 2.20 6.47 8.27
CA GLY A 38 2.77 7.29 9.37
C GLY A 38 2.83 6.57 10.71
N ASN A 39 1.98 5.56 10.94
CA ASN A 39 2.02 4.76 12.16
C ASN A 39 2.16 3.27 11.81
N LEU A 40 3.24 2.62 12.27
CA LEU A 40 3.51 1.20 11.99
C LEU A 40 2.41 0.26 12.49
N GLU A 41 1.62 0.66 13.48
CA GLU A 41 0.48 -0.12 14.00
C GLU A 41 -0.67 -0.26 13.00
N ASP A 42 -0.73 0.61 11.96
CA ASP A 42 -1.74 0.54 10.91
C ASP A 42 -1.50 -0.58 9.90
N ILE A 43 -0.42 -1.36 10.04
CA ILE A 43 -0.21 -2.54 9.21
C ILE A 43 -1.29 -3.59 9.49
N SER A 44 -2.02 -4.01 8.46
CA SER A 44 -3.01 -5.06 8.64
C SER A 44 -2.35 -6.41 8.97
N SER A 45 -3.00 -7.23 9.79
CA SER A 45 -2.50 -8.57 10.12
C SER A 45 -2.30 -9.44 8.87
N ARG A 46 -3.12 -9.24 7.83
CA ARG A 46 -2.97 -9.92 6.54
C ARG A 46 -1.75 -9.41 5.79
N ALA A 47 -1.49 -8.11 5.75
CA ALA A 47 -0.29 -7.52 5.14
C ALA A 47 0.98 -8.06 5.83
N ALA A 48 1.01 -8.04 7.16
CA ALA A 48 2.14 -8.57 7.93
C ALA A 48 2.43 -10.05 7.62
N ARG A 49 1.39 -10.90 7.58
CA ARG A 49 1.54 -12.32 7.20
C ARG A 49 2.02 -12.47 5.76
N THR A 50 1.45 -11.72 4.81
CA THR A 50 1.84 -11.75 3.40
C THR A 50 3.31 -11.38 3.23
N LEU A 51 3.76 -10.30 3.85
CA LEU A 51 5.16 -9.86 3.78
C LEU A 51 6.14 -10.88 4.38
N ARG A 52 5.78 -11.53 5.50
CA ARG A 52 6.59 -12.59 6.08
C ARG A 52 6.70 -13.83 5.20
N ALA A 53 5.61 -14.20 4.53
CA ALA A 53 5.51 -15.41 3.72
C ALA A 53 5.97 -15.22 2.26
N ALA A 54 6.06 -13.99 1.76
CA ALA A 54 6.52 -13.71 0.40
C ALA A 54 7.96 -14.15 0.18
N ALA A 55 8.25 -14.79 -0.96
CA ALA A 55 9.61 -15.16 -1.33
C ALA A 55 10.47 -13.91 -1.59
N TRP A 56 9.91 -12.89 -2.20
CA TRP A 56 10.56 -11.62 -2.52
C TRP A 56 9.67 -10.44 -2.17
N ILE A 57 10.31 -9.30 -1.87
CA ILE A 57 9.65 -8.02 -1.63
C ILE A 57 10.21 -7.01 -2.63
N ALA A 58 9.37 -6.52 -3.53
CA ALA A 58 9.67 -5.39 -4.39
C ALA A 58 9.26 -4.13 -3.64
N ALA A 59 10.22 -3.28 -3.28
CA ALA A 59 10.01 -2.07 -2.49
C ALA A 59 10.46 -0.84 -3.28
N GLU A 60 9.73 0.27 -3.15
CA GLU A 60 10.08 1.53 -3.79
C GLU A 60 11.46 2.02 -3.36
N ASP A 61 11.67 2.24 -2.07
CA ASP A 61 13.00 2.42 -1.47
C ASP A 61 13.20 1.37 -0.36
N THR A 62 14.17 0.49 -0.58
CA THR A 62 14.51 -0.56 0.40
C THR A 62 15.02 -0.01 1.73
N ARG A 63 15.47 1.24 1.78
CA ARG A 63 15.92 1.92 3.01
C ARG A 63 14.72 2.45 3.79
N SER A 64 13.77 3.09 3.12
CA SER A 64 12.53 3.60 3.72
C SER A 64 11.65 2.47 4.25
N SER A 65 11.61 1.32 3.56
CA SER A 65 10.87 0.14 3.98
C SER A 65 11.50 -0.61 5.16
N ARG A 66 12.79 -0.32 5.48
CA ARG A 66 13.54 -1.06 6.53
C ARG A 66 12.88 -1.06 7.90
N PRO A 67 12.41 0.08 8.46
CA PRO A 67 11.78 0.09 9.78
C PRO A 67 10.56 -0.83 9.86
N LEU A 68 9.70 -0.81 8.83
CA LEU A 68 8.54 -1.69 8.75
C LEU A 68 8.97 -3.17 8.69
N LEU A 69 9.89 -3.53 7.79
CA LEU A 69 10.33 -4.91 7.63
C LEU A 69 11.01 -5.43 8.90
N GLN A 70 11.82 -4.61 9.57
CA GLN A 70 12.44 -4.96 10.86
C GLN A 70 11.40 -5.19 11.96
N SER A 71 10.38 -4.33 12.07
CA SER A 71 9.30 -4.52 13.05
C SER A 71 8.54 -5.83 12.84
N LEU A 72 8.51 -6.32 11.60
CA LEU A 72 7.89 -7.60 11.22
C LEU A 72 8.86 -8.80 11.33
N GLY A 73 10.12 -8.59 11.71
CA GLY A 73 11.14 -9.64 11.77
C GLY A 73 11.63 -10.12 10.39
N ILE A 74 11.49 -9.29 9.35
CA ILE A 74 11.86 -9.64 7.96
C ILE A 74 13.25 -9.11 7.63
N GLY A 75 14.14 -10.01 7.20
CA GLY A 75 15.49 -9.66 6.76
C GLY A 75 15.51 -9.06 5.34
N HIS A 76 16.55 -8.23 5.05
CA HIS A 76 16.67 -7.51 3.77
C HIS A 76 17.12 -8.34 2.57
N ALA A 77 17.60 -9.55 2.78
CA ALA A 77 18.18 -10.38 1.71
C ALA A 77 17.21 -10.74 0.56
N ARG A 78 15.90 -10.50 0.76
CA ARG A 78 14.83 -10.77 -0.22
C ARG A 78 14.19 -9.51 -0.80
N CYS A 79 14.84 -8.35 -0.69
CA CYS A 79 14.29 -7.09 -1.19
C CYS A 79 14.87 -6.74 -2.56
N LEU A 80 14.01 -6.28 -3.45
CA LEU A 80 14.32 -5.73 -4.77
C LEU A 80 13.89 -4.26 -4.76
N ALA A 81 14.74 -3.35 -5.26
CA ALA A 81 14.34 -1.96 -5.43
C ALA A 81 13.50 -1.81 -6.71
N LEU A 82 12.31 -1.22 -6.59
CA LEU A 82 11.39 -0.96 -7.68
C LEU A 82 10.81 0.45 -7.53
N HIS A 83 11.39 1.41 -8.21
CA HIS A 83 11.02 2.83 -8.18
C HIS A 83 10.69 3.34 -9.58
N ALA A 84 10.09 4.51 -9.70
CA ALA A 84 9.59 5.06 -10.97
C ALA A 84 10.62 5.07 -12.12
N HIS A 85 11.93 5.20 -11.81
CA HIS A 85 12.98 5.22 -12.85
C HIS A 85 13.45 3.85 -13.33
N ASN A 86 13.14 2.76 -12.60
CA ASN A 86 13.57 1.41 -12.97
C ASN A 86 12.42 0.42 -13.09
N GLU A 87 11.17 0.85 -12.89
CA GLU A 87 10.00 -0.01 -12.83
C GLU A 87 9.89 -0.88 -14.09
N GLU A 88 10.03 -0.30 -15.27
CA GLU A 88 9.95 -1.02 -16.55
C GLU A 88 11.03 -2.11 -16.66
N SER A 89 12.27 -1.78 -16.32
CA SER A 89 13.40 -2.73 -16.39
C SER A 89 13.36 -3.80 -15.32
N GLN A 90 12.76 -3.51 -14.16
CA GLN A 90 12.61 -4.47 -13.08
C GLN A 90 11.36 -5.33 -13.20
N ALA A 91 10.33 -4.85 -13.93
CA ALA A 91 9.08 -5.59 -14.11
C ALA A 91 9.35 -7.01 -14.63
N GLU A 92 10.11 -7.17 -15.72
CA GLU A 92 10.39 -8.49 -16.29
C GLU A 92 11.10 -9.41 -15.30
N ARG A 93 12.05 -8.91 -14.52
CA ARG A 93 12.73 -9.70 -13.48
C ARG A 93 11.78 -10.19 -12.38
N VAL A 94 10.80 -9.36 -12.01
CA VAL A 94 9.76 -9.74 -11.04
C VAL A 94 8.85 -10.80 -11.66
N LEU A 95 8.43 -10.62 -12.91
CA LEU A 95 7.58 -11.58 -13.61
C LEU A 95 8.28 -12.93 -13.78
N ASP A 96 9.56 -12.95 -14.09
CA ASP A 96 10.34 -14.21 -14.23
C ASP A 96 10.42 -14.99 -12.93
N ARG A 97 10.56 -14.30 -11.78
CA ARG A 97 10.48 -14.96 -10.48
C ARG A 97 9.13 -15.62 -10.25
N ILE A 98 8.04 -14.91 -10.59
CA ILE A 98 6.69 -15.44 -10.39
C ILE A 98 6.45 -16.63 -11.34
N ARG A 99 6.91 -16.55 -12.60
CA ARG A 99 6.88 -17.68 -13.55
C ARG A 99 7.70 -18.88 -13.04
N GLY A 100 8.78 -18.62 -12.29
CA GLY A 100 9.58 -19.63 -11.61
C GLY A 100 8.94 -20.22 -10.36
N GLY A 101 7.71 -19.85 -10.02
CA GLY A 101 6.98 -20.40 -8.88
C GLY A 101 7.13 -19.60 -7.59
N GLU A 102 7.79 -18.42 -7.62
CA GLU A 102 8.00 -17.59 -6.42
C GLU A 102 6.86 -16.58 -6.23
N SER A 103 6.56 -16.25 -4.98
CA SER A 103 5.65 -15.16 -4.63
C SER A 103 6.42 -13.84 -4.47
N VAL A 104 5.89 -12.75 -5.01
CA VAL A 104 6.47 -11.40 -4.86
C VAL A 104 5.45 -10.47 -4.23
N ALA A 105 5.83 -9.79 -3.14
CA ALA A 105 5.06 -8.72 -2.55
C ALA A 105 5.58 -7.36 -3.04
N LEU A 106 4.72 -6.54 -3.61
CA LEU A 106 4.99 -5.15 -3.97
C LEU A 106 4.56 -4.25 -2.83
N ILE A 107 5.47 -3.39 -2.36
CA ILE A 107 5.22 -2.34 -1.37
C ILE A 107 5.79 -1.00 -1.85
N THR A 108 5.23 0.09 -1.35
CA THR A 108 5.74 1.45 -1.50
C THR A 108 6.12 2.04 -0.15
N ASP A 109 6.70 3.21 -0.13
CA ASP A 109 7.19 3.85 1.09
C ASP A 109 6.05 4.10 2.09
N ALA A 110 4.85 4.43 1.58
CA ALA A 110 3.66 4.62 2.41
C ALA A 110 2.36 4.39 1.60
N GLY A 111 1.39 3.70 2.18
CA GLY A 111 0.07 3.53 1.59
C GLY A 111 -0.05 2.38 0.58
N THR A 112 -0.92 2.56 -0.41
CA THR A 112 -1.27 1.52 -1.39
C THR A 112 -0.47 1.69 -2.67
N PRO A 113 0.35 0.70 -3.10
CA PRO A 113 1.15 0.78 -4.32
C PRO A 113 0.31 1.11 -5.57
N GLY A 114 0.90 1.86 -6.50
CA GLY A 114 0.25 2.28 -7.74
C GLY A 114 -0.72 3.47 -7.60
N ILE A 115 -0.88 4.02 -6.39
CA ILE A 115 -1.71 5.22 -6.15
C ILE A 115 -0.77 6.41 -5.90
N SER A 116 -0.38 7.09 -6.97
CA SER A 116 0.67 8.14 -6.99
C SER A 116 2.08 7.65 -6.67
N ASP A 117 2.26 6.34 -6.64
CA ASP A 117 3.50 5.62 -6.33
C ASP A 117 3.85 4.65 -7.47
N PRO A 118 5.08 4.12 -7.54
CA PRO A 118 5.43 3.07 -8.49
C PRO A 118 4.59 1.79 -8.25
N GLY A 119 4.51 0.95 -9.27
CA GLY A 119 3.79 -0.33 -9.22
C GLY A 119 2.73 -0.50 -10.31
N ALA A 120 2.24 0.60 -10.90
CA ALA A 120 1.21 0.53 -11.92
C ALA A 120 1.70 -0.19 -13.19
N LEU A 121 2.93 0.06 -13.64
CA LEU A 121 3.51 -0.60 -14.81
C LEU A 121 3.76 -2.09 -14.53
N LEU A 122 4.27 -2.44 -13.34
CA LEU A 122 4.45 -3.83 -12.94
C LEU A 122 3.12 -4.58 -12.90
N VAL A 123 2.07 -3.98 -12.33
CA VAL A 123 0.73 -4.58 -12.29
C VAL A 123 0.18 -4.77 -13.70
N ALA A 124 0.31 -3.76 -14.58
CA ALA A 124 -0.11 -3.87 -15.98
C ALA A 124 0.65 -4.98 -16.72
N ALA A 125 1.96 -5.08 -16.53
CA ALA A 125 2.78 -6.14 -17.11
C ALA A 125 2.41 -7.53 -16.57
N ALA A 126 2.09 -7.66 -15.27
CA ALA A 126 1.62 -8.90 -14.68
C ALA A 126 0.29 -9.36 -15.30
N HIS A 127 -0.67 -8.44 -15.46
CA HIS A 127 -1.93 -8.75 -16.16
C HIS A 127 -1.70 -9.17 -17.60
N ALA A 128 -0.86 -8.46 -18.35
CA ALA A 128 -0.52 -8.81 -19.74
C ALA A 128 0.14 -10.20 -19.85
N ALA A 129 0.90 -10.60 -18.83
CA ALA A 129 1.55 -11.91 -18.74
C ALA A 129 0.65 -13.03 -18.17
N GLY A 130 -0.62 -12.75 -17.87
CA GLY A 130 -1.55 -13.72 -17.25
C GLY A 130 -1.18 -14.11 -15.82
N ILE A 131 -0.35 -13.30 -15.13
CA ILE A 131 0.06 -13.52 -13.76
C ILE A 131 -1.05 -13.03 -12.81
N THR A 132 -1.36 -13.84 -11.81
CA THR A 132 -2.33 -13.47 -10.77
C THR A 132 -1.83 -12.29 -9.96
N VAL A 133 -2.65 -11.24 -9.85
CA VAL A 133 -2.40 -10.07 -8.99
C VAL A 133 -3.37 -10.11 -7.82
N VAL A 134 -2.84 -10.15 -6.61
CA VAL A 134 -3.61 -10.28 -5.37
C VAL A 134 -3.52 -8.97 -4.57
N PRO A 135 -4.62 -8.21 -4.43
CA PRO A 135 -4.62 -7.03 -3.57
C PRO A 135 -4.65 -7.43 -2.09
N VAL A 136 -3.82 -6.77 -1.29
CA VAL A 136 -3.80 -6.86 0.18
C VAL A 136 -4.16 -5.49 0.74
N PRO A 137 -5.44 -5.24 1.06
CA PRO A 137 -5.91 -3.94 1.52
C PRO A 137 -5.25 -3.47 2.81
N GLY A 138 -5.13 -2.16 2.95
CA GLY A 138 -4.60 -1.52 4.15
C GLY A 138 -4.74 0.00 4.09
N ALA A 139 -3.79 0.72 4.67
CA ALA A 139 -3.83 2.16 4.77
C ALA A 139 -3.79 2.85 3.39
N SER A 140 -4.56 3.92 3.29
CA SER A 140 -4.62 4.78 2.10
C SER A 140 -4.90 6.21 2.55
N ALA A 141 -3.98 7.14 2.27
CA ALA A 141 -4.10 8.52 2.69
C ALA A 141 -5.36 9.19 2.11
N SER A 142 -5.69 8.90 0.85
CA SER A 142 -6.88 9.44 0.20
C SER A 142 -8.17 8.98 0.88
N THR A 143 -8.32 7.70 1.14
CA THR A 143 -9.51 7.15 1.80
C THR A 143 -9.62 7.61 3.25
N THR A 144 -8.50 7.66 3.97
CA THR A 144 -8.44 8.12 5.37
C THR A 144 -8.86 9.59 5.47
N LEU A 145 -8.32 10.47 4.62
CA LEU A 145 -8.70 11.88 4.60
C LEU A 145 -10.19 12.06 4.31
N LEU A 146 -10.71 11.35 3.31
CA LEU A 146 -12.13 11.45 2.93
C LEU A 146 -13.07 11.01 4.05
N SER A 147 -12.71 9.98 4.80
CA SER A 147 -13.54 9.49 5.90
C SER A 147 -13.76 10.54 7.00
N THR A 148 -12.86 11.51 7.11
CA THR A 148 -12.87 12.58 8.12
C THR A 148 -13.20 13.96 7.57
N ALA A 149 -13.24 14.13 6.24
CA ALA A 149 -13.47 15.43 5.59
C ALA A 149 -14.92 15.90 5.66
N GLY A 150 -15.89 15.06 6.01
CA GLY A 150 -17.30 15.42 6.12
C GLY A 150 -17.93 15.85 4.78
N LEU A 151 -17.41 15.40 3.65
CA LEU A 151 -17.90 15.75 2.33
C LEU A 151 -19.23 15.03 2.04
N PRO A 152 -20.33 15.74 1.79
CA PRO A 152 -21.59 15.13 1.42
C PRO A 152 -21.49 14.51 0.01
N GLY A 153 -22.09 13.32 -0.16
CA GLY A 153 -22.26 12.70 -1.47
C GLY A 153 -21.14 11.80 -1.96
N GLY A 154 -19.98 11.74 -1.27
CA GLY A 154 -18.91 10.76 -1.54
C GLY A 154 -18.26 10.85 -2.94
N ARG A 155 -18.52 11.88 -3.72
CA ARG A 155 -17.94 12.10 -5.05
C ARG A 155 -16.77 13.08 -4.94
N TYR A 156 -15.60 12.66 -5.44
CA TYR A 156 -14.43 13.51 -5.51
C TYR A 156 -13.57 13.07 -6.69
N PHE A 157 -12.76 13.98 -7.16
CA PHE A 157 -11.71 13.70 -8.14
C PHE A 157 -10.36 13.60 -7.42
N PHE A 158 -9.63 12.52 -7.65
CA PHE A 158 -8.29 12.36 -7.11
C PHE A 158 -7.27 12.74 -8.18
N GLU A 159 -6.50 13.79 -7.90
CA GLU A 159 -5.50 14.34 -8.81
C GLU A 159 -4.12 13.70 -8.64
N GLY A 160 -3.79 13.22 -7.43
CA GLY A 160 -2.42 12.88 -7.08
C GLY A 160 -1.56 14.12 -6.84
N PHE A 161 -0.28 14.09 -7.25
CA PHE A 161 0.62 15.24 -7.11
C PHE A 161 0.45 16.25 -8.23
N LEU A 162 0.49 17.52 -7.87
CA LEU A 162 0.47 18.62 -8.84
C LEU A 162 1.82 18.77 -9.56
N PRO A 163 1.83 19.38 -10.76
CA PRO A 163 3.09 19.71 -11.44
C PRO A 163 4.03 20.54 -10.55
N THR A 164 5.32 20.25 -10.59
CA THR A 164 6.34 20.97 -9.82
C THR A 164 6.58 22.40 -10.35
N ARG A 165 6.34 22.65 -11.64
CA ARG A 165 6.49 23.98 -12.26
C ARG A 165 5.35 24.89 -11.83
N THR A 166 5.64 26.02 -11.20
CA THR A 166 4.67 26.96 -10.60
C THR A 166 3.55 27.34 -11.56
N ARG A 167 3.87 27.68 -12.81
CA ARG A 167 2.85 28.05 -13.80
C ARG A 167 1.86 26.92 -14.08
N LEU A 168 2.36 25.71 -14.37
CA LEU A 168 1.52 24.55 -14.65
C LEU A 168 0.68 24.13 -13.43
N ARG A 169 1.27 24.26 -12.24
CA ARG A 169 0.58 24.01 -10.97
C ARG A 169 -0.61 24.98 -10.79
N GLN A 170 -0.41 26.27 -11.03
CA GLN A 170 -1.47 27.28 -10.95
C GLN A 170 -2.58 27.04 -11.98
N GLU A 171 -2.20 26.79 -13.25
CA GLU A 171 -3.14 26.46 -14.31
C GLU A 171 -3.99 25.23 -13.95
N ARG A 172 -3.36 24.18 -13.39
CA ARG A 172 -4.06 22.96 -12.99
C ARG A 172 -5.00 23.19 -11.81
N LEU A 173 -4.57 23.93 -10.78
CA LEU A 173 -5.42 24.30 -9.63
C LEU A 173 -6.64 25.12 -10.07
N GLN A 174 -6.46 26.08 -10.98
CA GLN A 174 -7.56 26.85 -11.53
C GLN A 174 -8.57 25.98 -12.29
N ALA A 175 -8.09 25.03 -13.09
CA ALA A 175 -8.94 24.08 -13.81
C ALA A 175 -9.74 23.18 -12.84
N LEU A 176 -9.09 22.69 -11.79
CA LEU A 176 -9.76 21.89 -10.75
C LEU A 176 -10.82 22.71 -10.02
N ALA A 177 -10.49 23.93 -9.60
CA ALA A 177 -11.44 24.83 -8.93
C ALA A 177 -12.63 25.18 -9.83
N ALA A 178 -12.40 25.42 -11.12
CA ALA A 178 -13.46 25.73 -12.09
C ALA A 178 -14.40 24.55 -12.36
N SER A 179 -14.00 23.33 -12.07
CA SER A 179 -14.85 22.12 -12.25
C SER A 179 -16.07 22.09 -11.33
N GLY A 180 -16.05 22.83 -10.23
CA GLY A 180 -17.09 22.80 -9.20
C GLY A 180 -17.20 21.48 -8.44
N GLN A 181 -16.28 20.53 -8.67
CA GLN A 181 -16.26 19.25 -7.98
C GLN A 181 -15.28 19.30 -6.80
N ALA A 182 -15.59 18.53 -5.75
CA ALA A 182 -14.62 18.28 -4.72
C ALA A 182 -13.41 17.52 -5.31
N PHE A 183 -12.21 17.94 -4.98
CA PHE A 183 -11.01 17.25 -5.42
C PHE A 183 -10.03 17.07 -4.28
N MET A 184 -9.19 16.06 -4.42
CA MET A 184 -8.10 15.74 -3.49
C MET A 184 -6.80 15.71 -4.27
N LEU A 185 -5.76 16.24 -3.68
CA LEU A 185 -4.40 16.19 -4.21
C LEU A 185 -3.43 15.76 -3.11
N PHE A 186 -2.27 15.27 -3.52
CA PHE A 186 -1.13 15.09 -2.64
C PHE A 186 -0.17 16.28 -2.79
N GLU A 187 0.40 16.68 -1.65
CA GLU A 187 1.41 17.73 -1.57
C GLU A 187 2.58 17.20 -0.74
N ALA A 188 3.81 17.45 -1.21
CA ALA A 188 5.05 17.01 -0.56
C ALA A 188 5.77 18.18 0.11
#